data_5ce8090d24803a7ebedb1cd7c7af0e88
#
_entry.id   5ce8090d24803a7ebedb1cd7c7af0e88
#
_cell.length_a   1.000
_cell.length_b   1.000
_cell.length_c   1.000
_cell.angle_alpha   90.00
_cell.angle_beta   90.00
_cell.angle_gamma   90.00
#
_symmetry.space_group_name_H-M   'P 1'
#
loop_
_entity.id
_entity.type
_entity.pdbx_description
1 polymer ?
#
loop_
_entity_poly.entity_id
_entity_poly.type
_entity_poly.pdbx_seq_one_letter_code
_entity_poly.pdbx_strand_id
1 'polypeptide(L)'
;MDNLHAFTAAYRDHALKGDLCPGRRPNEILCIHGAGKSDRTRYAELRSALQERGFGSVSFDCVGHGETGGLIEQSSLVGRTGQAEAVLRARALGNSLTVIGASMGAYNAIKLTRERRIDSLILIVPAVYTPDAYQVPFGPGFSAIIRQNRSWEKTDAWEHMGDFTGSLLVIAAENDDVIPFEIPQRLIASASSACWKKLRVVKGAGHAVLPSLFWNRSPLHEDIMDDVVSCIESRSGK
;
A
#
# COMPACT_ATOMS: atom_id res chain seq x y z
N MET A 1 5.92 20.46 -0.27
CA MET A 1 6.92 19.42 -0.64
C MET A 1 7.80 19.97 -1.75
N ASP A 2 8.87 20.67 -1.39
CA ASP A 2 9.66 21.44 -2.36
C ASP A 2 10.86 20.67 -2.95
N ASN A 3 10.92 19.36 -2.79
CA ASN A 3 12.08 18.59 -3.23
C ASN A 3 11.74 17.18 -3.72
N LEU A 4 10.68 17.06 -4.55
CA LEU A 4 10.35 15.80 -5.20
C LEU A 4 11.23 15.61 -6.45
N HIS A 5 11.89 14.47 -6.55
CA HIS A 5 12.70 14.10 -7.70
C HIS A 5 11.92 13.14 -8.59
N ALA A 6 11.42 13.62 -9.72
CA ALA A 6 10.72 12.80 -10.69
C ALA A 6 11.61 11.67 -11.23
N PHE A 7 11.03 10.51 -11.47
CA PHE A 7 11.69 9.41 -12.16
C PHE A 7 10.74 8.69 -13.12
N THR A 8 11.32 7.84 -13.94
CA THR A 8 10.59 6.91 -14.80
C THR A 8 11.15 5.50 -14.60
N ALA A 9 10.26 4.51 -14.45
CA ALA A 9 10.62 3.10 -14.40
C ALA A 9 9.98 2.33 -15.57
N ALA A 10 10.76 1.52 -16.28
CA ALA A 10 10.24 0.72 -17.39
C ALA A 10 9.47 -0.50 -16.86
N TYR A 11 8.28 -0.73 -17.40
CA TYR A 11 7.49 -1.93 -17.16
C TYR A 11 6.77 -2.34 -18.46
N ARG A 12 7.23 -3.43 -19.10
CA ARG A 12 6.77 -3.84 -20.44
C ARG A 12 6.85 -2.64 -21.42
N ASP A 13 5.78 -2.31 -22.11
CA ASP A 13 5.68 -1.18 -23.04
C ASP A 13 5.30 0.14 -22.37
N HIS A 14 5.32 0.22 -21.03
CA HIS A 14 4.94 1.41 -20.28
C HIS A 14 6.13 2.03 -19.55
N ALA A 15 6.10 3.35 -19.45
CA ALA A 15 7.02 4.17 -18.68
C ALA A 15 6.31 4.69 -17.43
N LEU A 16 6.41 3.94 -16.33
CA LEU A 16 5.79 4.29 -15.06
C LEU A 16 6.36 5.62 -14.55
N LYS A 17 5.50 6.60 -14.30
CA LYS A 17 5.87 7.90 -13.73
C LYS A 17 5.80 7.84 -12.21
N GLY A 18 6.81 8.36 -11.57
CA GLY A 18 6.90 8.42 -10.12
C GLY A 18 7.77 9.55 -9.64
N ASP A 19 7.84 9.68 -8.33
CA ASP A 19 8.72 10.64 -7.68
C ASP A 19 9.30 10.08 -6.38
N LEU A 20 10.51 10.53 -6.05
CA LEU A 20 11.22 10.30 -4.81
C LEU A 20 11.11 11.55 -3.94
N CYS A 21 10.63 11.37 -2.72
CA CYS A 21 10.77 12.32 -1.63
C CYS A 21 12.02 11.92 -0.83
N PRO A 22 13.11 12.69 -0.82
CA PRO A 22 14.34 12.29 -0.16
C PRO A 22 14.19 12.28 1.37
N GLY A 23 14.90 11.37 2.03
CA GLY A 23 14.99 11.27 3.48
C GLY A 23 16.43 11.21 3.97
N ARG A 24 16.63 11.34 5.28
CA ARG A 24 17.96 11.27 5.94
C ARG A 24 18.21 9.91 6.59
N ARG A 25 17.15 9.10 6.76
CA ARG A 25 17.24 7.77 7.37
C ARG A 25 17.46 6.70 6.29
N PRO A 26 18.08 5.57 6.62
CA PRO A 26 18.36 4.50 5.66
C PRO A 26 17.14 3.67 5.27
N ASN A 27 15.98 3.90 5.88
CA ASN A 27 14.77 3.17 5.58
C ASN A 27 14.20 3.62 4.22
N GLU A 28 13.80 2.66 3.41
CA GLU A 28 13.23 2.87 2.09
C GLU A 28 11.74 2.59 2.12
N ILE A 29 10.93 3.53 1.67
CA ILE A 29 9.48 3.41 1.69
C ILE A 29 8.94 3.46 0.26
N LEU A 30 8.18 2.43 -0.12
CA LEU A 30 7.39 2.40 -1.36
C LEU A 30 5.91 2.61 -1.03
N CYS A 31 5.27 3.58 -1.70
CA CYS A 31 3.83 3.82 -1.62
C CYS A 31 3.11 3.32 -2.87
N ILE A 32 2.06 2.49 -2.71
CA ILE A 32 1.25 1.90 -3.78
C ILE A 32 -0.20 2.37 -3.63
N HIS A 33 -0.66 3.22 -4.57
CA HIS A 33 -1.99 3.81 -4.52
C HIS A 33 -3.14 2.81 -4.78
N GLY A 34 -4.37 3.20 -4.43
CA GLY A 34 -5.59 2.43 -4.64
C GLY A 34 -6.06 2.39 -6.10
N ALA A 35 -7.29 1.93 -6.29
CA ALA A 35 -7.99 1.91 -7.58
C ALA A 35 -8.77 3.22 -7.83
N GLY A 36 -9.54 3.25 -8.93
CA GLY A 36 -10.41 4.35 -9.31
C GLY A 36 -9.64 5.61 -9.69
N LYS A 37 -10.11 6.77 -9.26
CA LYS A 37 -9.45 8.07 -9.51
C LYS A 37 -8.30 8.33 -8.52
N SER A 38 -7.49 7.32 -8.24
CA SER A 38 -6.35 7.39 -7.34
C SER A 38 -5.03 7.40 -8.11
N ASP A 39 -4.06 8.10 -7.60
CA ASP A 39 -2.71 8.19 -8.13
C ASP A 39 -1.71 8.41 -6.97
N ARG A 40 -0.43 8.58 -7.29
CA ARG A 40 0.64 8.81 -6.31
C ARG A 40 0.45 10.05 -5.45
N THR A 41 -0.29 11.06 -5.93
CA THR A 41 -0.49 12.32 -5.21
C THR A 41 -1.33 12.16 -3.94
N ARG A 42 -2.11 11.07 -3.86
CA ARG A 42 -2.87 10.74 -2.64
C ARG A 42 -2.01 10.55 -1.40
N TYR A 43 -0.72 10.28 -1.58
CA TYR A 43 0.24 10.12 -0.49
C TYR A 43 0.98 11.41 -0.11
N ALA A 44 0.67 12.55 -0.74
CA ALA A 44 1.44 13.78 -0.57
C ALA A 44 1.61 14.15 0.90
N GLU A 45 0.53 14.24 1.67
CA GLU A 45 0.56 14.63 3.08
C GLU A 45 1.29 13.60 3.96
N LEU A 46 1.01 12.30 3.78
CA LEU A 46 1.71 11.24 4.51
C LEU A 46 3.22 11.30 4.24
N ARG A 47 3.62 11.46 2.99
CA ARG A 47 5.03 11.52 2.58
C ARG A 47 5.72 12.78 3.13
N SER A 48 5.02 13.91 3.19
CA SER A 48 5.51 15.11 3.86
C SER A 48 5.77 14.87 5.34
N ALA A 49 4.81 14.26 6.04
CA ALA A 49 4.94 13.93 7.45
C ALA A 49 6.06 12.91 7.74
N LEU A 50 6.27 11.95 6.83
CA LEU A 50 7.40 11.00 6.89
C LEU A 50 8.73 11.71 6.68
N GLN A 51 8.82 12.63 5.71
CA GLN A 51 10.03 13.41 5.42
C GLN A 51 10.44 14.28 6.61
N GLU A 52 9.49 14.92 7.29
CA GLU A 52 9.75 15.70 8.51
C GLU A 52 10.41 14.84 9.60
N ARG A 53 10.04 13.55 9.67
CA ARG A 53 10.62 12.55 10.57
C ARG A 53 11.90 11.89 10.03
N GLY A 54 12.37 12.36 8.86
CA GLY A 54 13.61 11.93 8.23
C GLY A 54 13.50 10.72 7.30
N PHE A 55 12.30 10.19 7.06
CA PHE A 55 12.11 9.06 6.15
C PHE A 55 11.96 9.53 4.69
N GLY A 56 12.70 8.92 3.79
CA GLY A 56 12.49 9.06 2.35
C GLY A 56 11.41 8.12 1.85
N SER A 57 10.76 8.48 0.74
CA SER A 57 9.72 7.64 0.15
C SER A 57 9.65 7.77 -1.36
N VAL A 58 9.27 6.66 -2.00
CA VAL A 58 9.01 6.56 -3.44
C VAL A 58 7.52 6.32 -3.64
N SER A 59 6.90 7.01 -4.59
CA SER A 59 5.54 6.75 -5.04
C SER A 59 5.48 6.81 -6.56
N PHE A 60 4.56 6.07 -7.17
CA PHE A 60 4.42 5.99 -8.61
C PHE A 60 2.96 5.81 -9.02
N ASP A 61 2.66 6.13 -10.28
CA ASP A 61 1.36 5.88 -10.87
C ASP A 61 1.35 4.54 -11.59
N CYS A 62 0.40 3.69 -11.28
CA CYS A 62 0.18 2.45 -12.01
C CYS A 62 -0.38 2.72 -13.42
N VAL A 63 -0.21 1.79 -14.36
CA VAL A 63 -0.81 1.84 -15.69
C VAL A 63 -2.31 2.08 -15.59
N GLY A 64 -2.82 3.02 -16.37
CA GLY A 64 -4.20 3.50 -16.34
C GLY A 64 -4.47 4.60 -15.31
N HIS A 65 -3.42 5.14 -14.63
CA HIS A 65 -3.56 6.17 -13.60
C HIS A 65 -2.53 7.30 -13.77
N GLY A 66 -2.88 8.47 -13.25
CA GLY A 66 -2.00 9.64 -13.15
C GLY A 66 -1.23 9.95 -14.42
N GLU A 67 0.04 10.32 -14.27
CA GLU A 67 0.93 10.67 -15.39
C GLU A 67 1.48 9.46 -16.15
N THR A 68 1.42 8.25 -15.61
CA THR A 68 1.73 7.03 -16.36
C THR A 68 0.75 6.85 -17.51
N GLY A 69 -0.53 7.17 -17.29
CA GLY A 69 -1.55 7.05 -18.33
C GLY A 69 -1.75 5.62 -18.81
N GLY A 70 -2.17 5.48 -20.06
CA GLY A 70 -2.57 4.18 -20.63
C GLY A 70 -4.02 3.83 -20.31
N LEU A 71 -4.47 2.66 -20.77
CA LEU A 71 -5.81 2.17 -20.49
C LEU A 71 -5.78 1.25 -19.25
N ILE A 72 -6.79 1.39 -18.38
CA ILE A 72 -6.88 0.59 -17.16
C ILE A 72 -6.95 -0.91 -17.47
N GLU A 73 -7.56 -1.27 -18.60
CA GLU A 73 -7.70 -2.65 -19.10
C GLU A 73 -6.38 -3.29 -19.50
N GLN A 74 -5.32 -2.49 -19.68
CA GLN A 74 -3.95 -2.97 -19.94
C GLN A 74 -3.26 -3.45 -18.65
N SER A 75 -3.93 -3.32 -17.51
CA SER A 75 -3.41 -3.70 -16.20
C SER A 75 -4.34 -4.69 -15.50
N SER A 76 -3.84 -5.28 -14.42
CA SER A 76 -4.50 -6.26 -13.56
C SER A 76 -3.87 -6.21 -12.18
N LEU A 77 -4.36 -7.00 -11.21
CA LEU A 77 -3.71 -7.08 -9.90
C LEU A 77 -2.28 -7.60 -10.01
N VAL A 78 -2.03 -8.66 -10.81
CA VAL A 78 -0.65 -9.15 -11.05
C VAL A 78 0.18 -8.11 -11.81
N GLY A 79 -0.43 -7.38 -12.75
CA GLY A 79 0.23 -6.28 -13.44
C GLY A 79 0.71 -5.20 -12.46
N ARG A 80 -0.13 -4.77 -11.54
CA ARG A 80 0.22 -3.75 -10.52
C ARG A 80 1.31 -4.23 -9.57
N THR A 81 1.30 -5.51 -9.16
CA THR A 81 2.38 -6.10 -8.37
C THR A 81 3.70 -6.06 -9.15
N GLY A 82 3.69 -6.45 -10.44
CA GLY A 82 4.87 -6.37 -11.31
C GLY A 82 5.36 -4.93 -11.56
N GLN A 83 4.46 -3.95 -11.62
CA GLN A 83 4.80 -2.52 -11.72
C GLN A 83 5.52 -2.04 -10.45
N ALA A 84 5.02 -2.38 -9.26
CA ALA A 84 5.68 -2.08 -8.00
C ALA A 84 7.08 -2.71 -7.94
N GLU A 85 7.23 -3.96 -8.37
CA GLU A 85 8.51 -4.67 -8.47
C GLU A 85 9.48 -3.98 -9.45
N ALA A 86 8.98 -3.48 -10.59
CA ALA A 86 9.79 -2.72 -11.54
C ALA A 86 10.32 -1.41 -10.94
N VAL A 87 9.49 -0.71 -10.15
CA VAL A 87 9.89 0.51 -9.43
C VAL A 87 10.95 0.19 -8.37
N LEU A 88 10.76 -0.87 -7.57
CA LEU A 88 11.74 -1.31 -6.57
C LEU A 88 13.11 -1.58 -7.22
N ARG A 89 13.14 -2.29 -8.36
CA ARG A 89 14.38 -2.53 -9.10
C ARG A 89 14.99 -1.25 -9.67
N ALA A 90 14.18 -0.42 -10.33
CA ALA A 90 14.66 0.82 -10.96
C ALA A 90 15.23 1.82 -9.94
N ARG A 91 14.75 1.78 -8.70
CA ARG A 91 15.21 2.64 -7.60
C ARG A 91 16.22 1.96 -6.68
N ALA A 92 16.59 0.69 -6.98
CA ALA A 92 17.48 -0.13 -6.16
C ALA A 92 17.04 -0.21 -4.68
N LEU A 93 15.71 -0.20 -4.44
CA LEU A 93 15.15 -0.33 -3.10
C LEU A 93 15.20 -1.79 -2.67
N GLY A 94 15.62 -2.06 -1.46
CA GLY A 94 15.68 -3.43 -0.95
C GLY A 94 16.32 -3.61 0.41
N ASN A 95 17.03 -2.60 0.88
CA ASN A 95 17.62 -2.62 2.21
C ASN A 95 16.68 -1.94 3.20
N SER A 96 16.11 -2.69 4.13
CA SER A 96 15.18 -2.13 5.12
C SER A 96 13.91 -1.54 4.49
N LEU A 97 13.23 -2.35 3.65
CA LEU A 97 12.09 -1.94 2.85
C LEU A 97 10.80 -1.89 3.68
N THR A 98 10.14 -0.74 3.64
CA THR A 98 8.75 -0.56 4.07
C THR A 98 7.85 -0.42 2.85
N VAL A 99 6.73 -1.11 2.82
CA VAL A 99 5.71 -0.93 1.78
C VAL A 99 4.42 -0.42 2.40
N ILE A 100 3.92 0.70 1.86
CA ILE A 100 2.64 1.31 2.25
C ILE A 100 1.67 1.11 1.09
N GLY A 101 0.57 0.41 1.32
CA GLY A 101 -0.48 0.19 0.33
C GLY A 101 -1.84 0.70 0.82
N ALA A 102 -2.60 1.37 -0.07
CA ALA A 102 -3.97 1.80 0.24
C ALA A 102 -4.98 1.08 -0.64
N SER A 103 -6.09 0.62 -0.03
CA SER A 103 -7.19 -0.06 -0.72
C SER A 103 -6.67 -1.20 -1.62
N MET A 104 -6.86 -1.16 -2.94
CA MET A 104 -6.29 -2.14 -3.89
C MET A 104 -4.76 -2.23 -3.79
N GLY A 105 -4.06 -1.11 -3.57
CA GLY A 105 -2.62 -1.10 -3.38
C GLY A 105 -2.15 -1.89 -2.16
N ALA A 106 -3.00 -2.06 -1.14
CA ALA A 106 -2.71 -2.89 0.01
C ALA A 106 -2.59 -4.38 -0.38
N TYR A 107 -3.45 -4.89 -1.26
CA TYR A 107 -3.32 -6.26 -1.75
C TYR A 107 -2.05 -6.44 -2.58
N ASN A 108 -1.68 -5.48 -3.42
CA ASN A 108 -0.42 -5.52 -4.14
C ASN A 108 0.80 -5.51 -3.19
N ALA A 109 0.73 -4.73 -2.11
CA ALA A 109 1.76 -4.73 -1.06
C ALA A 109 1.87 -6.08 -0.34
N ILE A 110 0.74 -6.74 -0.03
CA ILE A 110 0.70 -8.10 0.52
C ILE A 110 1.34 -9.09 -0.48
N LYS A 111 0.99 -9.02 -1.76
CA LYS A 111 1.56 -9.93 -2.79
C LYS A 111 3.08 -9.78 -2.91
N LEU A 112 3.62 -8.58 -2.75
CA LEU A 112 5.07 -8.35 -2.78
C LEU A 112 5.83 -9.10 -1.67
N THR A 113 5.19 -9.45 -0.55
CA THR A 113 5.86 -10.19 0.54
C THR A 113 6.34 -11.58 0.11
N ARG A 114 5.80 -12.15 -0.97
CA ARG A 114 6.25 -13.41 -1.57
C ARG A 114 7.44 -13.23 -2.52
N GLU A 115 7.57 -12.04 -3.08
CA GLU A 115 8.60 -11.75 -4.08
C GLU A 115 9.86 -11.15 -3.44
N ARG A 116 9.69 -10.50 -2.28
CA ARG A 116 10.76 -9.78 -1.60
C ARG A 116 10.65 -9.83 -0.09
N ARG A 117 11.78 -9.71 0.57
CA ARG A 117 11.81 -9.38 2.00
C ARG A 117 11.29 -7.95 2.19
N ILE A 118 10.23 -7.82 2.95
CA ILE A 118 9.64 -6.55 3.41
C ILE A 118 9.77 -6.53 4.93
N ASP A 119 10.40 -5.50 5.48
CA ASP A 119 10.62 -5.38 6.92
C ASP A 119 9.41 -4.78 7.63
N SER A 120 8.68 -3.88 6.94
CA SER A 120 7.47 -3.27 7.48
C SER A 120 6.38 -3.13 6.42
N LEU A 121 5.16 -3.50 6.77
CA LEU A 121 3.98 -3.43 5.91
C LEU A 121 2.91 -2.55 6.57
N ILE A 122 2.50 -1.49 5.87
CA ILE A 122 1.47 -0.57 6.33
C ILE A 122 0.32 -0.61 5.34
N LEU A 123 -0.83 -1.09 5.79
CA LEU A 123 -2.03 -1.31 4.98
C LEU A 123 -3.11 -0.32 5.41
N ILE A 124 -3.50 0.58 4.50
CA ILE A 124 -4.50 1.63 4.76
C ILE A 124 -5.81 1.27 4.06
N VAL A 125 -6.91 1.13 4.82
CA VAL A 125 -8.23 0.67 4.34
C VAL A 125 -8.11 -0.48 3.34
N PRO A 126 -7.48 -1.59 3.74
CA PRO A 126 -6.99 -2.60 2.83
C PRO A 126 -8.11 -3.40 2.16
N ALA A 127 -8.12 -3.43 0.83
CA ALA A 127 -8.85 -4.42 0.06
C ALA A 127 -8.04 -5.72 -0.04
N VAL A 128 -8.74 -6.84 -0.17
CA VAL A 128 -8.16 -8.14 -0.54
C VAL A 128 -9.05 -8.81 -1.59
N TYR A 129 -8.47 -9.68 -2.41
CA TYR A 129 -9.14 -10.25 -3.57
C TYR A 129 -8.96 -11.76 -3.63
N THR A 130 -9.93 -12.46 -4.23
CA THR A 130 -9.79 -13.88 -4.56
C THR A 130 -8.66 -14.07 -5.60
N PRO A 131 -7.89 -15.17 -5.53
CA PRO A 131 -6.88 -15.49 -6.55
C PRO A 131 -7.43 -15.53 -7.98
N ASP A 132 -8.71 -15.89 -8.15
CA ASP A 132 -9.38 -15.90 -9.46
C ASP A 132 -9.38 -14.53 -10.15
N ALA A 133 -9.36 -13.44 -9.39
CA ALA A 133 -9.28 -12.08 -9.93
C ALA A 133 -7.86 -11.63 -10.25
N TYR A 134 -6.82 -12.31 -9.75
CA TYR A 134 -5.45 -11.80 -9.73
C TYR A 134 -4.86 -11.54 -11.12
N GLN A 135 -5.11 -12.43 -12.07
CA GLN A 135 -4.59 -12.32 -13.44
C GLN A 135 -5.57 -11.64 -14.41
N VAL A 136 -6.82 -11.41 -13.98
CA VAL A 136 -7.87 -10.87 -14.87
C VAL A 136 -7.61 -9.38 -15.12
N PRO A 137 -7.56 -8.93 -16.41
CA PRO A 137 -7.47 -7.51 -16.72
C PRO A 137 -8.62 -6.71 -16.09
N PHE A 138 -8.31 -5.50 -15.65
CA PHE A 138 -9.35 -4.63 -15.10
C PHE A 138 -10.42 -4.33 -16.16
N GLY A 139 -11.68 -4.34 -15.73
CA GLY A 139 -12.82 -4.17 -16.60
C GLY A 139 -14.03 -4.97 -16.13
N PRO A 140 -15.00 -5.24 -17.01
CA PRO A 140 -16.24 -5.93 -16.62
C PRO A 140 -16.02 -7.34 -16.04
N GLY A 141 -15.08 -8.12 -16.59
CA GLY A 141 -14.75 -9.46 -16.10
C GLY A 141 -14.17 -9.45 -14.68
N PHE A 142 -13.21 -8.57 -14.42
CA PHE A 142 -12.67 -8.35 -13.08
C PHE A 142 -13.77 -7.92 -12.11
N SER A 143 -14.57 -6.94 -12.52
CA SER A 143 -15.66 -6.42 -11.70
C SER A 143 -16.71 -7.49 -11.35
N ALA A 144 -17.02 -8.39 -12.29
CA ALA A 144 -17.97 -9.49 -12.07
C ALA A 144 -17.47 -10.46 -10.99
N ILE A 145 -16.16 -10.74 -10.94
CA ILE A 145 -15.57 -11.61 -9.94
C ILE A 145 -15.58 -10.95 -8.56
N ILE A 146 -15.07 -9.72 -8.44
CA ILE A 146 -14.90 -9.08 -7.14
C ILE A 146 -16.20 -8.62 -6.49
N ARG A 147 -17.28 -8.45 -7.27
CA ARG A 147 -18.64 -8.09 -6.78
C ARG A 147 -19.47 -9.27 -6.35
N GLN A 148 -19.00 -10.50 -6.50
CA GLN A 148 -19.68 -11.65 -5.90
C GLN A 148 -19.73 -11.49 -4.38
N ASN A 149 -20.82 -11.94 -3.79
CA ASN A 149 -21.00 -11.82 -2.35
C ASN A 149 -19.83 -12.47 -1.61
N ARG A 150 -19.16 -11.68 -0.76
CA ARG A 150 -18.00 -12.09 0.04
C ARG A 150 -16.86 -12.74 -0.77
N SER A 151 -16.66 -12.32 -2.03
CA SER A 151 -15.60 -12.86 -2.90
C SER A 151 -14.20 -12.81 -2.26
N TRP A 152 -13.97 -11.85 -1.37
CA TRP A 152 -12.74 -11.64 -0.63
C TRP A 152 -12.42 -12.74 0.41
N GLU A 153 -13.40 -13.55 0.83
CA GLU A 153 -13.18 -14.59 1.85
C GLU A 153 -12.14 -15.64 1.43
N LYS A 154 -12.11 -15.96 0.14
CA LYS A 154 -11.19 -16.93 -0.45
C LYS A 154 -9.84 -16.33 -0.86
N THR A 155 -9.52 -15.13 -0.39
CA THR A 155 -8.24 -14.49 -0.70
C THR A 155 -7.06 -15.27 -0.14
N ASP A 156 -5.96 -15.28 -0.87
CA ASP A 156 -4.67 -15.79 -0.43
C ASP A 156 -3.91 -14.84 0.52
N ALA A 157 -4.43 -13.62 0.72
CA ALA A 157 -3.84 -12.66 1.65
C ALA A 157 -3.71 -13.20 3.08
N TRP A 158 -4.61 -14.09 3.50
CA TRP A 158 -4.55 -14.70 4.83
C TRP A 158 -3.30 -15.56 5.03
N GLU A 159 -2.97 -16.38 4.04
CA GLU A 159 -1.77 -17.22 4.02
C GLU A 159 -0.51 -16.35 3.96
N HIS A 160 -0.48 -15.35 3.05
CA HIS A 160 0.65 -14.43 2.93
C HIS A 160 0.93 -13.71 4.26
N MET A 161 -0.11 -13.30 4.98
CA MET A 161 0.06 -12.66 6.29
C MET A 161 0.50 -13.65 7.36
N GLY A 162 0.07 -14.92 7.31
CA GLY A 162 0.53 -15.96 8.23
C GLY A 162 2.05 -16.16 8.18
N ASP A 163 2.62 -16.09 6.98
CA ASP A 163 4.06 -16.25 6.74
C ASP A 163 4.86 -14.94 6.92
N PHE A 164 4.20 -13.79 7.03
CA PHE A 164 4.87 -12.50 7.14
C PHE A 164 5.51 -12.32 8.51
N THR A 165 6.83 -12.15 8.55
CA THR A 165 7.63 -12.04 9.78
C THR A 165 8.01 -10.61 10.15
N GLY A 166 7.74 -9.63 9.28
CA GLY A 166 8.01 -8.21 9.53
C GLY A 166 7.01 -7.55 10.45
N SER A 167 7.03 -6.22 10.50
CA SER A 167 6.08 -5.40 11.28
C SER A 167 4.85 -5.06 10.44
N LEU A 168 3.65 -5.19 11.01
CA LEU A 168 2.38 -4.95 10.32
C LEU A 168 1.56 -3.88 11.03
N LEU A 169 1.27 -2.78 10.32
CA LEU A 169 0.25 -1.82 10.71
C LEU A 169 -0.94 -1.89 9.75
N VAL A 170 -2.14 -2.09 10.28
CA VAL A 170 -3.38 -1.98 9.51
C VAL A 170 -4.16 -0.78 10.02
N ILE A 171 -4.46 0.17 9.13
CA ILE A 171 -5.28 1.35 9.41
C ILE A 171 -6.64 1.14 8.75
N ALA A 172 -7.70 1.05 9.55
CA ALA A 172 -9.07 0.87 9.12
C ALA A 172 -9.89 2.12 9.40
N ALA A 173 -10.88 2.40 8.56
CA ALA A 173 -11.86 3.45 8.78
C ALA A 173 -13.12 2.85 9.43
N GLU A 174 -13.67 3.53 10.47
CA GLU A 174 -14.83 3.02 11.21
C GLU A 174 -16.08 2.93 10.33
N ASN A 175 -16.28 3.91 9.44
CA ASN A 175 -17.43 4.01 8.53
C ASN A 175 -17.03 3.70 7.07
N ASP A 176 -16.14 2.71 6.86
CA ASP A 176 -15.77 2.27 5.52
C ASP A 176 -16.95 1.54 4.86
N ASP A 177 -17.53 2.17 3.84
CA ASP A 177 -18.65 1.64 3.05
C ASP A 177 -18.20 0.77 1.85
N VAL A 178 -16.90 0.68 1.63
CA VAL A 178 -16.29 -0.09 0.53
C VAL A 178 -15.67 -1.39 1.03
N ILE A 179 -14.96 -1.34 2.15
CA ILE A 179 -14.22 -2.48 2.70
C ILE A 179 -14.88 -2.97 4.00
N PRO A 180 -15.43 -4.19 4.02
CA PRO A 180 -15.95 -4.79 5.24
C PRO A 180 -14.92 -4.81 6.37
N PHE A 181 -15.31 -4.39 7.57
CA PHE A 181 -14.42 -4.29 8.73
C PHE A 181 -13.81 -5.64 9.15
N GLU A 182 -14.42 -6.75 8.73
CA GLU A 182 -13.86 -8.10 8.90
C GLU A 182 -12.49 -8.27 8.23
N ILE A 183 -12.25 -7.56 7.11
CA ILE A 183 -10.98 -7.68 6.36
C ILE A 183 -9.79 -7.19 7.19
N PRO A 184 -9.76 -5.94 7.69
CA PRO A 184 -8.65 -5.47 8.52
C PRO A 184 -8.48 -6.30 9.80
N GLN A 185 -9.57 -6.74 10.43
CA GLN A 185 -9.51 -7.62 11.59
C GLN A 185 -8.83 -8.96 11.26
N ARG A 186 -9.22 -9.57 10.14
CA ARG A 186 -8.69 -10.86 9.72
C ARG A 186 -7.24 -10.77 9.26
N LEU A 187 -6.81 -9.67 8.63
CA LEU A 187 -5.40 -9.44 8.28
C LEU A 187 -4.51 -9.46 9.53
N ILE A 188 -4.91 -8.74 10.59
CA ILE A 188 -4.20 -8.73 11.88
C ILE A 188 -4.22 -10.11 12.55
N ALA A 189 -5.36 -10.79 12.53
CA ALA A 189 -5.48 -12.13 13.13
C ALA A 189 -4.58 -13.13 12.40
N SER A 190 -4.56 -13.11 11.08
CA SER A 190 -3.75 -14.01 10.23
C SER A 190 -2.24 -13.79 10.39
N ALA A 191 -1.78 -12.58 10.69
CA ALA A 191 -0.36 -12.24 10.83
C ALA A 191 0.25 -12.82 12.13
N SER A 192 0.26 -14.16 12.23
CA SER A 192 0.73 -14.88 13.42
C SER A 192 2.25 -14.82 13.58
N SER A 193 3.00 -14.73 12.50
CA SER A 193 4.47 -14.69 12.49
C SER A 193 5.04 -13.27 12.54
N ALA A 194 4.19 -12.23 12.46
CA ALA A 194 4.64 -10.85 12.50
C ALA A 194 5.31 -10.51 13.84
N CYS A 195 6.50 -9.88 13.78
CA CYS A 195 7.26 -9.52 14.97
C CYS A 195 6.60 -8.37 15.76
N TRP A 196 5.84 -7.54 15.09
CA TRP A 196 5.02 -6.47 15.64
C TRP A 196 3.76 -6.32 14.80
N LYS A 197 2.62 -6.11 15.42
CA LYS A 197 1.38 -5.84 14.68
C LYS A 197 0.42 -4.95 15.45
N LYS A 198 -0.27 -4.06 14.72
CA LYS A 198 -1.27 -3.16 15.28
C LYS A 198 -2.42 -2.92 14.31
N LEU A 199 -3.65 -2.90 14.84
CA LEU A 199 -4.84 -2.38 14.15
C LEU A 199 -5.16 -0.99 14.70
N ARG A 200 -5.15 0.02 13.85
CA ARG A 200 -5.63 1.37 14.14
C ARG A 200 -6.99 1.57 13.48
N VAL A 201 -8.02 1.83 14.24
CA VAL A 201 -9.33 2.21 13.72
C VAL A 201 -9.49 3.72 13.81
N VAL A 202 -9.75 4.36 12.69
CA VAL A 202 -9.98 5.82 12.61
C VAL A 202 -11.46 6.09 12.76
N LYS A 203 -11.84 6.63 13.92
CA LYS A 203 -13.23 6.93 14.26
C LYS A 203 -13.83 7.97 13.32
N GLY A 204 -15.07 7.75 12.91
CA GLY A 204 -15.83 8.63 12.04
C GLY A 204 -15.34 8.70 10.57
N ALA A 205 -14.22 8.05 10.24
CA ALA A 205 -13.66 8.09 8.89
C ALA A 205 -14.36 7.10 7.97
N GLY A 206 -14.49 7.47 6.68
CA GLY A 206 -14.90 6.60 5.58
C GLY A 206 -13.71 6.10 4.76
N HIS A 207 -13.98 5.41 3.63
CA HIS A 207 -12.94 4.79 2.79
C HIS A 207 -11.88 5.78 2.27
N ALA A 208 -12.25 7.01 1.95
CA ALA A 208 -11.33 8.04 1.47
C ALA A 208 -10.48 8.67 2.60
N VAL A 209 -10.04 7.87 3.57
CA VAL A 209 -9.38 8.31 4.80
C VAL A 209 -8.01 8.95 4.57
N LEU A 210 -7.26 8.52 3.54
CA LEU A 210 -5.84 8.83 3.40
C LEU A 210 -5.53 10.34 3.32
N PRO A 211 -6.23 11.16 2.52
CA PRO A 211 -6.01 12.60 2.54
C PRO A 211 -6.41 13.26 3.85
N SER A 212 -7.51 12.82 4.48
CA SER A 212 -8.03 13.44 5.69
C SER A 212 -7.20 13.15 6.94
N LEU A 213 -6.52 12.01 6.99
CA LEU A 213 -5.66 11.63 8.11
C LEU A 213 -4.50 12.58 8.33
N PHE A 214 -3.96 13.15 7.26
CA PHE A 214 -2.70 13.88 7.30
C PHE A 214 -2.87 15.37 6.99
N TRP A 215 -4.09 15.83 6.66
CA TRP A 215 -4.35 17.21 6.24
C TRP A 215 -4.19 18.27 7.36
N ASN A 216 -4.55 17.98 8.60
CA ASN A 216 -4.75 19.01 9.63
C ASN A 216 -3.86 18.92 10.87
N ARG A 217 -2.77 18.14 10.88
CA ARG A 217 -1.88 17.97 12.06
C ARG A 217 -2.65 17.91 13.39
N SER A 218 -3.79 17.22 13.39
CA SER A 218 -4.60 16.99 14.58
C SER A 218 -3.88 16.05 15.56
N PRO A 219 -4.25 15.97 16.84
CA PRO A 219 -3.73 14.96 17.75
C PRO A 219 -3.87 13.54 17.20
N LEU A 220 -4.97 13.24 16.49
CA LEU A 220 -5.15 11.96 15.80
C LEU A 220 -4.09 11.72 14.71
N HIS A 221 -3.69 12.77 13.99
CA HIS A 221 -2.60 12.67 13.00
C HIS A 221 -1.29 12.25 13.67
N GLU A 222 -0.91 12.87 14.79
CA GLU A 222 0.33 12.53 15.50
C GLU A 222 0.28 11.10 16.02
N ASP A 223 -0.83 10.65 16.63
CA ASP A 223 -1.01 9.27 17.08
C ASP A 223 -0.85 8.25 15.95
N ILE A 224 -1.37 8.56 14.76
CA ILE A 224 -1.24 7.68 13.58
C ILE A 224 0.19 7.68 13.05
N MET A 225 0.84 8.85 13.04
CA MET A 225 2.23 8.94 12.62
C MET A 225 3.17 8.21 13.61
N ASP A 226 2.87 8.24 14.90
CA ASP A 226 3.61 7.47 15.90
C ASP A 226 3.45 5.95 15.66
N ASP A 227 2.24 5.49 15.28
CA ASP A 227 2.02 4.10 14.88
C ASP A 227 2.81 3.73 13.62
N VAL A 228 2.82 4.62 12.61
CA VAL A 228 3.58 4.44 11.37
C VAL A 228 5.08 4.34 11.67
N VAL A 229 5.62 5.26 12.46
CA VAL A 229 7.03 5.25 12.86
C VAL A 229 7.36 4.00 13.68
N SER A 230 6.51 3.64 14.65
CA SER A 230 6.68 2.42 15.44
C SER A 230 6.72 1.17 14.56
N CYS A 231 5.85 1.08 13.55
CA CYS A 231 5.86 -0.02 12.59
C CYS A 231 7.18 -0.07 11.80
N ILE A 232 7.66 1.07 11.31
CA ILE A 232 8.91 1.15 10.52
C ILE A 232 10.13 0.80 11.38
N GLU A 233 10.14 1.17 12.65
CA GLU A 233 11.27 0.99 13.56
C GLU A 233 11.25 -0.36 14.31
N SER A 234 10.08 -1.01 14.40
CA SER A 234 9.93 -2.34 15.02
C SER A 234 10.44 -3.42 14.07
N ARG A 235 11.76 -3.57 14.00
CA ARG A 235 12.39 -4.58 13.13
C ARG A 235 12.39 -5.95 13.81
N SER A 236 12.22 -7.00 13.00
CA SER A 236 12.60 -8.35 13.42
C SER A 236 14.04 -8.30 13.92
N GLY A 237 14.27 -8.67 15.17
CA GLY A 237 15.62 -8.76 15.72
C GLY A 237 16.52 -9.54 14.75
N LYS A 238 17.76 -9.09 14.61
CA LYS A 238 18.79 -9.74 13.78
C LYS A 238 18.97 -11.19 14.19
#